data_ab4b676de1e8a9a759da1f2e2b642098
#
_entry.id   ab4b676de1e8a9a759da1f2e2b642098
#
_cell.length_a   1.000
_cell.length_b   1.000
_cell.length_c   1.000
_cell.angle_alpha   90.00
_cell.angle_beta   90.00
_cell.angle_gamma   90.00
#
_symmetry.space_group_name_H-M   'P 1'
#
loop_
_entity.id
_entity.type
_entity.pdbx_description
1 polymer ?
#
loop_
_entity_poly.entity_id
_entity_poly.type
_entity_poly.pdbx_seq_one_letter_code
_entity_poly.pdbx_strand_id
1 'polypeptide(L)'
;MSEPPAFSPTITLLTIARAWESALTEGLAPLGLTVRRYGLLGHIRSTPDISFSELARRSRITVQSAHTAVAGFTADGLVEVVTEQVGAASRIRVTATGRELLDRAAEVVGGLDADLEAADAHLAEALRASFTRRFADR
;
A
#
# COMPACT_ATOMS: atom_id res chain seq x y z
N MET A 1 21.90 11.26 35.05
CA MET A 1 21.33 10.21 34.17
C MET A 1 19.83 10.45 34.09
N SER A 2 19.32 10.58 32.86
CA SER A 2 17.86 10.68 32.67
C SER A 2 17.23 9.31 32.89
N GLU A 3 16.13 9.25 33.58
CA GLU A 3 15.34 8.04 33.72
C GLU A 3 14.88 7.59 32.31
N PRO A 4 15.00 6.29 31.97
CA PRO A 4 14.53 5.83 30.66
C PRO A 4 13.03 6.10 30.53
N PRO A 5 12.56 6.46 29.33
CA PRO A 5 11.14 6.72 29.11
C PRO A 5 10.31 5.48 29.47
N ALA A 6 9.14 5.70 30.04
CA ALA A 6 8.20 4.63 30.35
C ALA A 6 7.83 3.86 29.07
N PHE A 7 7.84 2.53 29.13
CA PHE A 7 7.47 1.70 27.99
C PHE A 7 6.00 1.89 27.58
N SER A 8 5.78 2.18 26.31
CA SER A 8 4.45 2.28 25.70
C SER A 8 4.41 1.46 24.41
N PRO A 9 3.59 0.41 24.33
CA PRO A 9 3.46 -0.36 23.09
C PRO A 9 3.03 0.51 21.91
N THR A 10 2.11 1.42 22.12
CA THR A 10 1.60 2.31 21.05
C THR A 10 2.70 3.23 20.53
N ILE A 11 3.43 3.90 21.40
CA ILE A 11 4.50 4.81 20.98
C ILE A 11 5.65 4.04 20.34
N THR A 12 6.00 2.88 20.88
CA THR A 12 7.03 2.02 20.30
C THR A 12 6.65 1.56 18.89
N LEU A 13 5.41 1.12 18.70
CA LEU A 13 4.90 0.71 17.39
C LEU A 13 4.99 1.85 16.38
N LEU A 14 4.56 3.05 16.75
CA LEU A 14 4.61 4.22 15.86
C LEU A 14 6.04 4.62 15.53
N THR A 15 6.96 4.53 16.48
CA THR A 15 8.37 4.85 16.27
C THR A 15 9.02 3.86 15.28
N ILE A 16 8.77 2.57 15.46
CA ILE A 16 9.27 1.52 14.57
C ILE A 16 8.64 1.67 13.18
N ALA A 17 7.32 1.90 13.12
CA ALA A 17 6.59 2.07 11.86
C ALA A 17 7.15 3.23 11.03
N ARG A 18 7.49 4.36 11.66
CA ARG A 18 8.09 5.51 10.95
C ARG A 18 9.42 5.19 10.33
N ALA A 19 10.27 4.45 11.04
CA ALA A 19 11.58 4.04 10.51
C ALA A 19 11.44 3.16 9.27
N TRP A 20 10.55 2.17 9.30
CA TRP A 20 10.30 1.28 8.18
C TRP A 20 9.54 1.96 7.04
N GLU A 21 8.63 2.89 7.34
CA GLU A 21 7.99 3.71 6.32
C GLU A 21 9.01 4.58 5.57
N SER A 22 9.98 5.16 6.27
CA SER A 22 11.07 5.91 5.63
C SER A 22 11.90 5.01 4.71
N ALA A 23 12.24 3.81 5.14
CA ALA A 23 12.96 2.84 4.32
C ALA A 23 12.15 2.45 3.06
N LEU A 24 10.85 2.23 3.21
CA LEU A 24 9.96 1.94 2.09
C LEU A 24 9.87 3.12 1.11
N THR A 25 9.74 4.33 1.62
CA THR A 25 9.73 5.57 0.82
C THR A 25 10.99 5.69 -0.03
N GLU A 26 12.16 5.48 0.57
CA GLU A 26 13.45 5.49 -0.14
C GLU A 26 13.55 4.38 -1.18
N GLY A 27 13.08 3.18 -0.86
CA GLY A 27 13.10 2.04 -1.78
C GLY A 27 12.18 2.19 -2.98
N LEU A 28 11.03 2.85 -2.81
CA LEU A 28 10.04 3.09 -3.89
C LEU A 28 10.38 4.30 -4.75
N ALA A 29 11.15 5.25 -4.25
CA ALA A 29 11.47 6.50 -4.96
C ALA A 29 12.09 6.27 -6.36
N PRO A 30 13.05 5.34 -6.57
CA PRO A 30 13.58 5.06 -7.90
C PRO A 30 12.55 4.56 -8.91
N LEU A 31 11.44 4.01 -8.43
CA LEU A 31 10.32 3.54 -9.26
C LEU A 31 9.30 4.64 -9.55
N GLY A 32 9.51 5.84 -9.06
CA GLY A 32 8.56 6.94 -9.17
C GLY A 32 7.29 6.75 -8.32
N LEU A 33 7.36 5.89 -7.31
CA LEU A 33 6.24 5.60 -6.40
C LEU A 33 6.44 6.24 -5.04
N THR A 34 5.35 6.78 -4.50
CA THR A 34 5.21 7.08 -3.07
C THR A 34 4.55 5.88 -2.38
N VAL A 35 4.67 5.79 -1.06
CA VAL A 35 3.96 4.77 -0.27
C VAL A 35 2.45 4.83 -0.52
N ARG A 36 1.89 6.04 -0.62
CA ARG A 36 0.47 6.25 -0.91
C ARG A 36 0.07 5.73 -2.29
N ARG A 37 0.82 6.07 -3.34
CA ARG A 37 0.56 5.60 -4.71
C ARG A 37 0.68 4.08 -4.80
N TYR A 38 1.69 3.52 -4.16
CA TYR A 38 1.87 2.07 -4.08
C TYR A 38 0.65 1.39 -3.45
N GLY A 39 0.16 1.92 -2.32
CA GLY A 39 -1.03 1.37 -1.65
C GLY A 39 -2.29 1.44 -2.51
N LEU A 40 -2.52 2.57 -3.20
CA LEU A 40 -3.67 2.73 -4.10
C LEU A 40 -3.61 1.77 -5.30
N LEU A 41 -2.47 1.67 -5.95
CA LEU A 41 -2.26 0.71 -7.05
C LEU A 41 -2.41 -0.73 -6.59
N GLY A 42 -1.97 -1.04 -5.38
CA GLY A 42 -2.15 -2.35 -4.76
C GLY A 42 -3.61 -2.73 -4.56
N HIS A 43 -4.44 -1.79 -4.14
CA HIS A 43 -5.90 -2.00 -4.03
C HIS A 43 -6.54 -2.25 -5.39
N ILE A 44 -6.13 -1.51 -6.41
CA ILE A 44 -6.65 -1.70 -7.78
C ILE A 44 -6.25 -3.07 -8.32
N ARG A 45 -5.00 -3.48 -8.09
CA ARG A 45 -4.51 -4.81 -8.51
C ARG A 45 -5.24 -5.95 -7.81
N SER A 46 -5.45 -5.84 -6.51
CA SER A 46 -6.06 -6.92 -5.71
C SER A 46 -7.57 -7.05 -5.89
N THR A 47 -8.21 -6.04 -6.43
CA THR A 47 -9.65 -6.02 -6.70
C THR A 47 -9.90 -5.61 -8.15
N PRO A 48 -9.83 -6.58 -9.09
CA PRO A 48 -10.14 -6.28 -10.49
C PRO A 48 -11.51 -5.63 -10.65
N ASP A 49 -11.60 -4.65 -11.54
CA ASP A 49 -12.83 -3.90 -11.80
C ASP A 49 -13.37 -3.08 -10.62
N ILE A 50 -12.49 -2.69 -9.71
CA ILE A 50 -12.87 -1.86 -8.57
C ILE A 50 -13.48 -0.53 -9.01
N SER A 51 -14.56 -0.11 -8.35
CA SER A 51 -15.16 1.21 -8.56
C SER A 51 -14.40 2.31 -7.83
N PHE A 52 -14.60 3.57 -8.24
CA PHE A 52 -14.05 4.72 -7.52
C PHE A 52 -14.50 4.80 -6.07
N SER A 53 -15.79 4.53 -5.83
CA SER A 53 -16.34 4.54 -4.46
C SER A 53 -15.71 3.48 -3.58
N GLU A 54 -15.50 2.27 -4.10
CA GLU A 54 -14.88 1.18 -3.36
C GLU A 54 -13.40 1.43 -3.12
N LEU A 55 -12.67 1.97 -4.11
CA LEU A 55 -11.29 2.37 -3.95
C LEU A 55 -11.14 3.44 -2.86
N ALA A 56 -12.00 4.45 -2.89
CA ALA A 56 -12.02 5.52 -1.89
C ALA A 56 -12.28 4.96 -0.48
N ARG A 57 -13.28 4.08 -0.35
CA ARG A 57 -13.63 3.45 0.92
C ARG A 57 -12.47 2.62 1.49
N ARG A 58 -11.85 1.76 0.70
CA ARG A 58 -10.74 0.90 1.13
C ARG A 58 -9.49 1.69 1.47
N SER A 59 -9.26 2.77 0.76
CA SER A 59 -8.07 3.62 0.95
C SER A 59 -8.30 4.73 1.98
N ARG A 60 -9.51 4.86 2.52
CA ARG A 60 -9.89 5.90 3.48
C ARG A 60 -9.61 7.30 2.96
N ILE A 61 -9.96 7.54 1.72
CA ILE A 61 -9.85 8.83 1.04
C ILE A 61 -11.23 9.23 0.48
N THR A 62 -11.37 10.49 0.08
CA THR A 62 -12.59 10.94 -0.61
C THR A 62 -12.67 10.34 -2.02
N VAL A 63 -13.88 10.25 -2.56
CA VAL A 63 -14.09 9.83 -3.95
C VAL A 63 -13.37 10.76 -4.92
N GLN A 64 -13.35 12.07 -4.63
CA GLN A 64 -12.62 13.05 -5.44
C GLN A 64 -11.11 12.80 -5.40
N SER A 65 -10.54 12.48 -4.26
CA SER A 65 -9.12 12.11 -4.15
C SER A 65 -8.81 10.85 -4.94
N ALA A 66 -9.73 9.86 -4.93
CA ALA A 66 -9.60 8.66 -5.75
C ALA A 66 -9.61 8.99 -7.25
N HIS A 67 -10.51 9.85 -7.71
CA HIS A 67 -10.53 10.32 -9.10
C HIS A 67 -9.23 11.01 -9.50
N THR A 68 -8.71 11.90 -8.66
CA THR A 68 -7.44 12.60 -8.89
C THR A 68 -6.28 11.63 -9.00
N ALA A 69 -6.18 10.67 -8.09
CA ALA A 69 -5.12 9.66 -8.09
C ALA A 69 -5.18 8.78 -9.35
N VAL A 70 -6.37 8.30 -9.70
CA VAL A 70 -6.57 7.44 -10.88
C VAL A 70 -6.30 8.20 -12.17
N ALA A 71 -6.65 9.48 -12.26
CA ALA A 71 -6.29 10.33 -13.41
C ALA A 71 -4.78 10.40 -13.59
N GLY A 72 -4.00 10.54 -12.51
CA GLY A 72 -2.55 10.50 -12.54
C GLY A 72 -2.00 9.15 -13.00
N PHE A 73 -2.56 8.05 -12.50
CA PHE A 73 -2.16 6.70 -12.93
C PHE A 73 -2.50 6.44 -14.39
N THR A 74 -3.64 6.92 -14.86
CA THR A 74 -4.04 6.80 -16.28
C THR A 74 -3.07 7.59 -17.18
N ALA A 75 -2.71 8.79 -16.78
CA ALA A 75 -1.73 9.61 -17.51
C ALA A 75 -0.36 8.91 -17.60
N ASP A 76 0.05 8.18 -16.56
CA ASP A 76 1.30 7.43 -16.52
C ASP A 76 1.17 6.03 -17.18
N GLY A 77 0.02 5.67 -17.70
CA GLY A 77 -0.21 4.38 -18.36
C GLY A 77 -0.29 3.18 -17.42
N LEU A 78 -0.51 3.40 -16.14
CA LEU A 78 -0.49 2.34 -15.11
C LEU A 78 -1.85 1.67 -14.89
N VAL A 79 -2.93 2.40 -15.17
CA VAL A 79 -4.31 1.92 -15.07
C VAL A 79 -5.11 2.38 -16.28
N GLU A 80 -6.20 1.68 -16.54
CA GLU A 80 -7.25 2.08 -17.47
C GLU A 80 -8.59 2.13 -16.76
N VAL A 81 -9.44 3.04 -17.21
CA VAL A 81 -10.81 3.20 -16.72
C VAL A 81 -11.75 2.78 -17.82
N VAL A 82 -12.58 1.78 -17.56
CA VAL A 82 -13.54 1.22 -18.52
C VAL A 82 -14.96 1.56 -18.09
N THR A 83 -15.71 2.15 -19.00
CA THR A 83 -17.16 2.40 -18.82
C THR A 83 -17.87 1.71 -19.98
N GLU A 84 -18.49 0.56 -19.71
CA GLU A 84 -19.09 -0.29 -20.74
C GLU A 84 -20.45 0.23 -21.23
N GLN A 85 -21.18 0.94 -20.35
CA GLN A 85 -22.51 1.46 -20.66
C GLN A 85 -22.71 2.87 -20.07
N VAL A 86 -23.47 3.71 -20.75
CA VAL A 86 -23.88 5.01 -20.24
C VAL A 86 -24.71 4.81 -18.96
N GLY A 87 -24.28 5.46 -17.85
CA GLY A 87 -24.92 5.35 -16.54
C GLY A 87 -24.42 4.19 -15.68
N ALA A 88 -23.58 3.30 -16.21
CA ALA A 88 -22.89 2.27 -15.40
C ALA A 88 -21.69 2.86 -14.65
N ALA A 89 -21.37 2.29 -13.50
CA ALA A 89 -20.16 2.65 -12.76
C ALA A 89 -18.91 2.30 -13.58
N SER A 90 -17.93 3.20 -13.59
CA SER A 90 -16.65 2.96 -14.21
C SER A 90 -15.86 1.91 -13.43
N ARG A 91 -15.09 1.11 -14.14
CA ARG A 91 -14.24 0.05 -13.60
C ARG A 91 -12.79 0.41 -13.82
N ILE A 92 -11.98 0.21 -12.81
CA ILE A 92 -10.55 0.54 -12.82
C ILE A 92 -9.76 -0.76 -12.91
N ARG A 93 -8.82 -0.80 -13.84
CA ARG A 93 -7.95 -1.97 -14.08
C ARG A 93 -6.50 -1.54 -14.17
N VAL A 94 -5.61 -2.37 -13.63
CA VAL A 94 -4.16 -2.20 -13.81
C VAL A 94 -3.78 -2.67 -15.21
N THR A 95 -2.97 -1.87 -15.90
CA THR A 95 -2.39 -2.22 -17.22
C THR A 95 -1.22 -3.20 -17.06
N ALA A 96 -0.71 -3.72 -18.17
CA ALA A 96 0.52 -4.51 -18.17
C ALA A 96 1.70 -3.71 -17.59
N THR A 97 1.84 -2.44 -17.98
CA THR A 97 2.86 -1.54 -17.43
C THR A 97 2.70 -1.33 -15.93
N GLY A 98 1.47 -1.16 -15.45
CA GLY A 98 1.17 -1.04 -14.02
C GLY A 98 1.52 -2.32 -13.25
N ARG A 99 1.24 -3.50 -13.80
CA ARG A 99 1.63 -4.77 -13.19
C ARG A 99 3.15 -4.93 -13.08
N GLU A 100 3.88 -4.58 -14.13
CA GLU A 100 5.34 -4.61 -14.12
C GLU A 100 5.93 -3.70 -13.04
N LEU A 101 5.38 -2.50 -12.89
CA LEU A 101 5.79 -1.56 -11.84
C LEU A 101 5.50 -2.14 -10.44
N LEU A 102 4.32 -2.71 -10.24
CA LEU A 102 3.95 -3.34 -8.97
C LEU A 102 4.81 -4.56 -8.65
N ASP A 103 5.21 -5.33 -9.65
CA ASP A 103 6.12 -6.47 -9.46
C ASP A 103 7.52 -6.01 -9.01
N ARG A 104 8.04 -4.92 -9.58
CA ARG A 104 9.29 -4.29 -9.10
C ARG A 104 9.14 -3.75 -7.68
N ALA A 105 8.02 -3.12 -7.37
CA ALA A 105 7.73 -2.64 -6.01
C ALA A 105 7.66 -3.80 -5.02
N ALA A 106 7.09 -4.94 -5.41
CA ALA A 106 7.06 -6.14 -4.59
C ALA A 106 8.46 -6.68 -4.26
N GLU A 107 9.41 -6.56 -5.18
CA GLU A 107 10.82 -6.91 -4.92
C GLU A 107 11.44 -5.98 -3.85
N VAL A 108 11.15 -4.69 -3.92
CA VAL A 108 11.59 -3.72 -2.90
C VAL A 108 11.02 -4.08 -1.54
N VAL A 109 9.72 -4.34 -1.46
CA VAL A 109 9.06 -4.75 -0.22
C VAL A 109 9.63 -6.07 0.31
N GLY A 110 9.84 -7.06 -0.55
CA GLY A 110 10.43 -8.33 -0.19
C GLY A 110 11.84 -8.19 0.42
N GLY A 111 12.64 -7.28 -0.10
CA GLY A 111 13.96 -6.95 0.48
C GLY A 111 13.84 -6.34 1.87
N LEU A 112 12.89 -5.43 2.07
CA LEU A 112 12.62 -4.84 3.39
C LEU A 112 12.05 -5.86 4.37
N ASP A 113 11.21 -6.77 3.94
CA ASP A 113 10.69 -7.87 4.76
C ASP A 113 11.83 -8.75 5.27
N ALA A 114 12.78 -9.09 4.40
CA ALA A 114 13.96 -9.85 4.78
C ALA A 114 14.84 -9.08 5.77
N ASP A 115 15.02 -7.78 5.58
CA ASP A 115 15.76 -6.93 6.49
C ASP A 115 15.11 -6.85 7.88
N LEU A 116 13.78 -6.76 7.92
CA LEU A 116 13.02 -6.74 9.17
C LEU A 116 13.17 -8.08 9.92
N GLU A 117 13.03 -9.20 9.22
CA GLU A 117 13.22 -10.53 9.82
C GLU A 117 14.62 -10.71 10.37
N ALA A 118 15.63 -10.22 9.66
CA ALA A 118 17.02 -10.30 10.12
C ALA A 118 17.28 -9.38 11.31
N ALA A 119 16.68 -8.20 11.35
CA ALA A 119 16.86 -7.24 12.43
C ALA A 119 16.10 -7.63 13.72
N ASP A 120 14.88 -8.15 13.56
CA ASP A 120 14.01 -8.51 14.69
C ASP A 120 13.03 -9.61 14.31
N ALA A 121 13.48 -10.85 14.42
CA ALA A 121 12.66 -12.02 14.09
C ALA A 121 11.40 -12.16 14.98
N HIS A 122 11.47 -11.73 16.23
CA HIS A 122 10.33 -11.77 17.14
C HIS A 122 9.24 -10.77 16.72
N LEU A 123 9.65 -9.57 16.31
CA LEU A 123 8.70 -8.58 15.79
C LEU A 123 8.05 -9.09 14.50
N ALA A 124 8.83 -9.63 13.57
CA ALA A 124 8.30 -10.19 12.32
C ALA A 124 7.26 -11.29 12.57
N GLU A 125 7.52 -12.18 13.52
CA GLU A 125 6.57 -13.24 13.90
C GLU A 125 5.31 -12.68 14.57
N ALA A 126 5.44 -11.68 15.44
CA ALA A 126 4.31 -11.00 16.07
C ALA A 126 3.42 -10.30 15.02
N LEU A 127 4.02 -9.68 14.02
CA LEU A 127 3.31 -9.04 12.91
C LEU A 127 2.57 -10.08 12.07
N ARG A 128 3.19 -11.21 11.77
CA ARG A 128 2.56 -12.33 11.05
C ARG A 128 1.33 -12.84 11.81
N ALA A 129 1.45 -13.08 13.11
CA ALA A 129 0.36 -13.53 13.96
C ALA A 129 -0.79 -12.51 14.00
N SER A 130 -0.47 -11.22 14.08
CA SER A 130 -1.45 -10.13 14.04
C SER A 130 -2.17 -10.06 12.70
N PHE A 131 -1.45 -10.21 11.61
CA PHE A 131 -2.01 -10.26 10.26
C PHE A 131 -3.00 -11.44 10.12
N THR A 132 -2.58 -12.63 10.51
CA THR A 132 -3.41 -13.83 10.42
C THR A 132 -4.72 -13.67 11.19
N ARG A 133 -4.68 -13.11 12.41
CA ARG A 133 -5.90 -12.85 13.19
C ARG A 133 -6.86 -11.88 12.49
N ARG A 134 -6.33 -10.84 11.86
CA ARG A 134 -7.16 -9.83 11.18
C ARG A 134 -7.88 -10.37 9.94
N PHE A 135 -7.31 -11.36 9.29
CA PHE A 135 -7.87 -11.95 8.06
C PHE A 135 -8.59 -13.27 8.28
N ALA A 136 -8.46 -13.90 9.46
CA ALA A 136 -9.20 -15.11 9.81
C ALA A 136 -10.68 -14.83 10.14
N ASP A 137 -11.00 -13.61 10.55
CA ASP A 137 -12.34 -13.17 10.95
C ASP A 137 -13.17 -12.54 9.81
N ARG A 138 -12.78 -12.73 8.55
CA ARG A 138 -13.50 -12.20 7.37
C ARG A 138 -14.17 -13.28 6.56
#